data_f336662bb3253ef124acea00efa6c3e8
#
_entry.id   f336662bb3253ef124acea00efa6c3e8
#
_cell.length_a   1.000
_cell.length_b   1.000
_cell.length_c   1.000
_cell.angle_alpha   90.00
_cell.angle_beta   90.00
_cell.angle_gamma   90.00
#
_symmetry.space_group_name_H-M   'P 1'
#
loop_
_entity.id
_entity.type
_entity.pdbx_description
1 polymer ?
#
loop_
_entity_poly.entity_id
_entity_poly.type
_entity_poly.pdbx_seq_one_letter_code
_entity_poly.pdbx_strand_id
1 'polypeptide(L)'
;EYAILLLPEHIVELVAALTEIEYMEKPKLLFFAVNNGRRVSCINQLQTVGTEQGTLSSGRNLSGTGVIVAVIDSGIDYTHPDFRNADGTTRILNLWDQTIPEDSVADPFPAENGETSFLGAPSGYFLGTEFTRAVIDRALEQTTERERFALCPSRDISGHGTHVTGIAAGNGRASQGRYRGVAYESPLLIVKLGTP
;
A
#
# COMPACT_ATOMS: atom_id res chain seq x y z
N GLU A 1 12.58 -1.97 30.69
CA GLU A 1 12.90 -2.80 29.51
C GLU A 1 11.79 -3.79 29.26
N TYR A 2 11.61 -4.24 28.02
CA TYR A 2 10.59 -5.23 27.63
C TYR A 2 11.28 -6.49 27.13
N ALA A 3 10.70 -7.66 27.45
CA ALA A 3 11.19 -8.94 26.95
C ALA A 3 10.01 -9.81 26.48
N ILE A 4 10.24 -10.60 25.44
CA ILE A 4 9.32 -11.64 24.99
C ILE A 4 9.88 -12.97 25.46
N LEU A 5 9.09 -13.68 26.26
CA LEU A 5 9.48 -14.97 26.83
C LEU A 5 8.62 -16.09 26.24
N LEU A 6 9.26 -17.18 25.89
CA LEU A 6 8.58 -18.43 25.56
C LEU A 6 8.68 -19.35 26.79
N LEU A 7 7.56 -19.51 27.49
CA LEU A 7 7.49 -20.25 28.76
C LEU A 7 6.49 -21.39 28.67
N PRO A 8 6.79 -22.54 29.29
CA PRO A 8 5.77 -23.54 29.60
C PRO A 8 4.69 -22.96 30.53
N GLU A 9 3.43 -23.32 30.30
CA GLU A 9 2.28 -22.73 31.04
C GLU A 9 2.42 -22.83 32.56
N HIS A 10 2.93 -23.95 33.06
CA HIS A 10 3.06 -24.20 34.50
C HIS A 10 4.09 -23.33 35.22
N ILE A 11 4.97 -22.62 34.55
CA ILE A 11 5.95 -21.70 35.13
C ILE A 11 5.60 -20.22 34.96
N VAL A 12 4.51 -19.91 34.26
CA VAL A 12 4.11 -18.50 34.00
C VAL A 12 3.84 -17.78 35.33
N GLU A 13 3.11 -18.39 36.25
CA GLU A 13 2.81 -17.79 37.57
C GLU A 13 4.07 -17.58 38.41
N LEU A 14 5.04 -18.50 38.32
CA LEU A 14 6.30 -18.37 39.05
C LEU A 14 7.14 -17.18 38.50
N VAL A 15 7.15 -17.00 37.22
CA VAL A 15 7.87 -15.86 36.61
C VAL A 15 7.13 -14.56 36.89
N ALA A 16 5.80 -14.55 36.83
CA ALA A 16 5.00 -13.36 37.14
C ALA A 16 5.11 -12.90 38.58
N ALA A 17 5.49 -13.82 39.49
CA ALA A 17 5.68 -13.52 40.91
C ALA A 17 7.05 -12.92 41.26
N LEU A 18 7.97 -12.81 40.28
CA LEU A 18 9.28 -12.16 40.49
C LEU A 18 9.08 -10.65 40.71
N THR A 19 9.80 -10.10 41.69
CA THR A 19 9.67 -8.68 42.07
C THR A 19 10.16 -7.72 41.00
N GLU A 20 10.95 -8.21 40.03
CA GLU A 20 11.47 -7.47 38.89
C GLU A 20 10.45 -7.38 37.76
N ILE A 21 9.36 -8.14 37.81
CA ILE A 21 8.31 -8.15 36.80
C ILE A 21 7.16 -7.25 37.23
N GLU A 22 7.04 -6.09 36.63
CA GLU A 22 5.92 -5.15 36.86
C GLU A 22 4.64 -5.59 36.19
N TYR A 23 4.76 -6.21 35.01
CA TYR A 23 3.61 -6.57 34.19
C TYR A 23 3.95 -7.72 33.25
N MET A 24 3.03 -8.65 33.11
CA MET A 24 3.11 -9.75 32.15
C MET A 24 1.75 -9.94 31.47
N GLU A 25 1.76 -10.03 30.15
CA GLU A 25 0.55 -10.35 29.41
C GLU A 25 0.79 -11.45 28.38
N LYS A 26 -0.26 -12.21 28.13
CA LYS A 26 -0.27 -13.16 27.01
C LYS A 26 -0.37 -12.37 25.69
N PRO A 27 0.44 -12.70 24.67
CA PRO A 27 0.30 -12.08 23.36
C PRO A 27 -1.14 -12.18 22.86
N LYS A 28 -1.71 -11.05 22.48
CA LYS A 28 -3.03 -10.99 21.86
C LYS A 28 -2.88 -11.29 20.38
N LEU A 29 -3.79 -12.08 19.84
CA LEU A 29 -3.86 -12.26 18.39
C LEU A 29 -4.29 -10.93 17.78
N LEU A 30 -3.44 -10.41 16.90
CA LEU A 30 -3.77 -9.24 16.10
C LEU A 30 -4.45 -9.74 14.83
N PHE A 31 -5.67 -9.27 14.59
CA PHE A 31 -6.43 -9.56 13.37
C PHE A 31 -6.44 -8.33 12.47
N PHE A 32 -6.47 -8.55 11.17
CA PHE A 32 -6.71 -7.47 10.22
C PHE A 32 -8.07 -6.84 10.51
N ALA A 33 -8.06 -5.61 11.03
CA ALA A 33 -9.24 -4.98 11.62
C ALA A 33 -9.96 -4.02 10.65
N VAL A 34 -9.50 -3.84 9.39
CA VAL A 34 -10.07 -2.87 8.47
C VAL A 34 -11.58 -3.05 8.26
N ASN A 35 -12.07 -4.28 8.11
CA ASN A 35 -13.51 -4.53 7.96
C ASN A 35 -14.31 -4.16 9.21
N ASN A 36 -13.78 -4.46 10.39
CA ASN A 36 -14.40 -4.07 11.65
C ASN A 36 -14.30 -2.55 11.86
N GLY A 37 -13.14 -1.96 11.56
CA GLY A 37 -12.92 -0.51 11.62
C GLY A 37 -13.91 0.23 10.72
N ARG A 38 -14.08 -0.18 9.49
CA ARG A 38 -15.07 0.39 8.55
C ARG A 38 -16.51 0.30 9.07
N ARG A 39 -16.85 -0.83 9.70
CA ARG A 39 -18.19 -1.06 10.26
C ARG A 39 -18.46 -0.16 11.47
N VAL A 40 -17.55 -0.12 12.43
CA VAL A 40 -17.74 0.66 13.68
C VAL A 40 -17.63 2.17 13.46
N SER A 41 -16.91 2.61 12.41
CA SER A 41 -16.82 4.00 12.00
C SER A 41 -17.92 4.42 11.01
N CYS A 42 -18.92 3.58 10.78
CA CYS A 42 -20.05 3.82 9.87
C CYS A 42 -19.65 4.08 8.39
N ILE A 43 -18.42 3.77 8.00
CA ILE A 43 -17.91 3.99 6.63
C ILE A 43 -18.73 3.19 5.60
N ASN A 44 -19.09 1.95 5.94
CA ASN A 44 -19.89 1.11 5.04
C ASN A 44 -21.22 1.75 4.68
N GLN A 45 -21.85 2.47 5.59
CA GLN A 45 -23.14 3.16 5.37
C GLN A 45 -23.02 4.32 4.37
N LEU A 46 -21.86 4.98 4.32
CA LEU A 46 -21.56 6.07 3.39
C LEU A 46 -21.21 5.57 1.98
N GLN A 47 -20.89 4.28 1.85
CA GLN A 47 -20.44 3.65 0.62
C GLN A 47 -21.48 2.71 -0.01
N THR A 48 -22.60 2.48 0.64
CA THR A 48 -23.73 1.72 0.08
C THR A 48 -24.67 2.64 -0.70
N VAL A 49 -24.80 2.38 -1.98
CA VAL A 49 -25.83 3.00 -2.81
C VAL A 49 -27.13 2.21 -2.61
N GLY A 50 -28.12 2.87 -2.04
CA GLY A 50 -29.54 2.51 -2.05
C GLY A 50 -29.88 1.03 -1.78
N THR A 51 -30.08 0.67 -0.49
CA THR A 51 -31.09 -0.32 -0.15
C THR A 51 -32.11 0.37 0.75
N GLU A 52 -33.38 0.26 0.34
CA GLU A 52 -34.53 0.77 1.08
C GLU A 52 -34.50 0.24 2.51
N GLN A 53 -34.19 1.06 3.46
CA GLN A 53 -34.63 1.04 4.86
C GLN A 53 -33.71 1.89 5.72
N GLY A 54 -34.07 3.16 5.86
CA GLY A 54 -33.73 3.93 7.08
C GLY A 54 -32.31 4.43 7.27
N THR A 55 -31.44 4.35 6.29
CA THR A 55 -30.09 4.92 6.33
C THR A 55 -30.08 6.33 5.75
N LEU A 56 -29.28 7.20 6.32
CA LEU A 56 -28.91 8.52 5.80
C LEU A 56 -28.20 8.35 4.43
N SER A 57 -28.92 7.82 3.44
CA SER A 57 -28.38 7.67 2.09
C SER A 57 -28.39 9.02 1.42
N SER A 58 -27.23 9.71 1.47
CA SER A 58 -26.99 10.85 0.60
C SER A 58 -26.97 10.46 -0.90
N GLY A 59 -27.23 9.18 -1.22
CA GLY A 59 -27.14 8.66 -2.58
C GLY A 59 -25.73 8.73 -3.19
N ARG A 60 -24.74 9.04 -2.41
CA ARG A 60 -23.35 9.21 -2.85
C ARG A 60 -22.48 8.06 -2.34
N ASN A 61 -21.89 7.31 -3.26
CA ASN A 61 -20.83 6.37 -2.93
C ASN A 61 -19.55 7.14 -2.62
N LEU A 62 -19.21 7.30 -1.34
CA LEU A 62 -17.99 8.00 -0.92
C LEU A 62 -16.80 7.03 -0.92
N SER A 63 -16.40 6.61 -2.10
CA SER A 63 -15.34 5.63 -2.35
C SER A 63 -13.94 6.22 -2.52
N GLY A 64 -13.82 7.56 -2.51
CA GLY A 64 -12.58 8.27 -2.78
C GLY A 64 -12.38 8.65 -4.25
N THR A 65 -13.38 8.43 -5.11
CA THR A 65 -13.31 8.86 -6.53
C THR A 65 -12.99 10.35 -6.63
N GLY A 66 -11.96 10.69 -7.42
CA GLY A 66 -11.53 12.08 -7.64
C GLY A 66 -10.66 12.66 -6.52
N VAL A 67 -10.35 11.89 -5.48
CA VAL A 67 -9.44 12.29 -4.38
C VAL A 67 -8.19 11.41 -4.43
N ILE A 68 -7.01 12.02 -4.42
CA ILE A 68 -5.73 11.31 -4.40
C ILE A 68 -5.42 10.90 -2.96
N VAL A 69 -5.05 9.65 -2.76
CA VAL A 69 -4.44 9.16 -1.51
C VAL A 69 -2.93 9.10 -1.71
N ALA A 70 -2.20 9.92 -0.95
CA ALA A 70 -0.75 9.90 -0.92
C ALA A 70 -0.26 9.07 0.27
N VAL A 71 0.70 8.16 0.03
CA VAL A 71 1.33 7.33 1.07
C VAL A 71 2.84 7.51 0.99
N ILE A 72 3.43 7.93 2.11
CA ILE A 72 4.86 8.14 2.28
C ILE A 72 5.34 7.09 3.29
N ASP A 73 5.99 6.02 2.79
CA ASP A 73 6.30 4.83 3.60
C ASP A 73 7.46 4.03 3.00
N SER A 74 7.54 2.74 3.25
CA SER A 74 8.58 1.82 2.75
C SER A 74 8.45 1.45 1.27
N GLY A 75 7.44 1.96 0.58
CA GLY A 75 7.14 1.67 -0.82
C GLY A 75 5.80 0.96 -1.01
N ILE A 76 5.65 0.28 -2.14
CA ILE A 76 4.44 -0.47 -2.49
C ILE A 76 4.79 -1.66 -3.39
N ASP A 77 4.10 -2.77 -3.23
CA ASP A 77 4.01 -3.79 -4.28
C ASP A 77 3.02 -3.32 -5.35
N TYR A 78 3.52 -2.59 -6.35
CA TYR A 78 2.69 -2.05 -7.43
C TYR A 78 2.07 -3.14 -8.32
N THR A 79 2.53 -4.40 -8.20
CA THR A 79 1.99 -5.54 -8.96
C THR A 79 0.72 -6.12 -8.32
N HIS A 80 0.46 -5.78 -7.04
CA HIS A 80 -0.67 -6.32 -6.29
C HIS A 80 -2.02 -5.93 -6.94
N PRO A 81 -2.95 -6.87 -7.10
CA PRO A 81 -4.23 -6.62 -7.77
C PRO A 81 -5.06 -5.49 -7.17
N ASP A 82 -4.93 -5.24 -5.86
CA ASP A 82 -5.70 -4.20 -5.15
C ASP A 82 -5.30 -2.77 -5.52
N PHE A 83 -4.16 -2.60 -6.19
CA PHE A 83 -3.69 -1.30 -6.69
C PHE A 83 -3.84 -1.14 -8.20
N ARG A 84 -4.58 -2.06 -8.84
CA ARG A 84 -4.81 -2.08 -10.28
C ARG A 84 -6.29 -1.86 -10.61
N ASN A 85 -6.54 -1.24 -11.75
CA ASN A 85 -7.86 -1.09 -12.34
C ASN A 85 -8.40 -2.42 -12.88
N ALA A 86 -9.66 -2.44 -13.29
CA ALA A 86 -10.31 -3.63 -13.84
C ALA A 86 -9.68 -4.10 -15.16
N ASP A 87 -9.19 -3.16 -15.96
CA ASP A 87 -8.46 -3.40 -17.22
C ASP A 87 -7.01 -3.87 -17.04
N GLY A 88 -6.53 -3.92 -15.79
CA GLY A 88 -5.18 -4.32 -15.45
C GLY A 88 -4.17 -3.19 -15.34
N THR A 89 -4.51 -1.97 -15.71
CA THR A 89 -3.66 -0.79 -15.53
C THR A 89 -3.51 -0.42 -14.05
N THR A 90 -2.47 0.37 -13.73
CA THR A 90 -2.25 0.80 -12.35
C THR A 90 -3.18 1.93 -11.92
N ARG A 91 -3.51 1.98 -10.63
CA ARG A 91 -4.15 3.13 -9.97
C ARG A 91 -3.13 4.14 -9.44
N ILE A 92 -1.83 3.78 -9.47
CA ILE A 92 -0.76 4.65 -9.02
C ILE A 92 -0.49 5.69 -10.09
N LEU A 93 -0.57 6.98 -9.71
CA LEU A 93 -0.24 8.10 -10.59
C LEU A 93 1.27 8.22 -10.75
N ASN A 94 1.95 8.23 -9.61
CA ASN A 94 3.39 8.36 -9.51
C ASN A 94 3.90 7.55 -8.32
N LEU A 95 5.03 6.90 -8.50
CA LEU A 95 5.80 6.21 -7.47
C LEU A 95 7.20 6.82 -7.45
N TRP A 96 7.50 7.59 -6.41
CA TRP A 96 8.82 8.16 -6.19
C TRP A 96 9.61 7.30 -5.21
N ASP A 97 10.60 6.59 -5.73
CA ASP A 97 11.50 5.77 -4.90
C ASP A 97 12.81 6.53 -4.64
N GLN A 98 12.98 6.99 -3.42
CA GLN A 98 14.17 7.76 -3.01
C GLN A 98 15.41 6.89 -2.82
N THR A 99 15.30 5.58 -2.96
CA THR A 99 16.44 4.65 -2.82
C THR A 99 17.09 4.31 -4.16
N ILE A 100 16.45 4.63 -5.28
CA ILE A 100 16.95 4.35 -6.62
C ILE A 100 17.61 5.62 -7.16
N PRO A 101 18.94 5.60 -7.46
CA PRO A 101 19.63 6.77 -7.97
C PRO A 101 19.01 7.29 -9.27
N GLU A 102 19.10 8.60 -9.49
CA GLU A 102 18.79 9.21 -10.78
C GLU A 102 19.64 8.60 -11.89
N ASP A 103 19.15 8.60 -13.10
CA ASP A 103 19.82 8.10 -14.30
C ASP A 103 20.25 6.63 -14.25
N SER A 104 19.73 5.86 -13.29
CA SER A 104 20.03 4.42 -13.16
C SER A 104 19.04 3.51 -13.89
N VAL A 105 17.87 4.04 -14.27
CA VAL A 105 16.80 3.30 -14.95
C VAL A 105 16.52 3.97 -16.28
N ALA A 106 16.64 3.23 -17.39
CA ALA A 106 16.31 3.74 -18.72
C ALA A 106 14.82 4.04 -18.83
N ASP A 107 14.49 5.18 -19.44
CA ASP A 107 13.12 5.53 -19.75
C ASP A 107 12.59 4.60 -20.86
N PRO A 108 11.49 3.85 -20.63
CA PRO A 108 10.90 3.02 -21.69
C PRO A 108 10.24 3.82 -22.81
N PHE A 109 10.15 5.14 -22.68
CA PHE A 109 9.62 6.06 -23.68
C PHE A 109 10.70 7.04 -24.12
N PRO A 110 11.63 6.62 -25.01
CA PRO A 110 12.77 7.44 -25.44
C PRO A 110 12.31 8.74 -26.09
N ALA A 111 13.18 9.74 -26.05
CA ALA A 111 12.94 11.03 -26.69
C ALA A 111 12.68 10.90 -28.20
N GLU A 112 12.00 11.89 -28.80
CA GLU A 112 11.64 11.89 -30.25
C GLU A 112 12.85 11.73 -31.18
N ASN A 113 14.04 12.12 -30.74
CA ASN A 113 15.29 11.95 -31.48
C ASN A 113 15.87 10.52 -31.44
N GLY A 114 15.22 9.59 -30.73
CA GLY A 114 15.64 8.20 -30.58
C GLY A 114 16.79 7.98 -29.58
N GLU A 115 17.23 9.01 -28.88
CA GLU A 115 18.25 8.87 -27.85
C GLU A 115 17.65 8.20 -26.59
N THR A 116 18.45 7.36 -25.94
CA THR A 116 18.07 6.77 -24.66
C THR A 116 18.09 7.86 -23.59
N SER A 117 16.93 8.10 -22.97
CA SER A 117 16.79 8.91 -21.78
C SER A 117 16.72 8.03 -20.54
N PHE A 118 16.93 8.63 -19.39
CA PHE A 118 16.86 7.96 -18.10
C PHE A 118 15.80 8.63 -17.23
N LEU A 119 15.21 7.84 -16.34
CA LEU A 119 14.28 8.33 -15.33
C LEU A 119 15.05 9.04 -14.23
N GLY A 120 14.48 10.12 -13.70
CA GLY A 120 15.08 10.92 -12.63
C GLY A 120 14.08 11.26 -11.52
N ALA A 121 14.47 12.17 -10.63
CA ALA A 121 13.61 12.66 -9.56
C ALA A 121 12.41 13.47 -10.11
N PRO A 122 11.34 13.63 -9.32
CA PRO A 122 10.25 14.55 -9.67
C PRO A 122 10.77 15.98 -9.85
N SER A 123 10.10 16.76 -10.71
CA SER A 123 10.49 18.15 -10.96
C SER A 123 10.62 18.96 -9.67
N GLY A 124 11.78 19.61 -9.52
CA GLY A 124 12.14 20.40 -8.33
C GLY A 124 12.79 19.61 -7.20
N TYR A 125 13.05 18.31 -7.38
CA TYR A 125 13.77 17.46 -6.45
C TYR A 125 15.04 16.90 -7.10
N PHE A 126 15.98 16.42 -6.28
CA PHE A 126 17.32 15.97 -6.71
C PHE A 126 17.69 14.64 -6.06
N LEU A 127 16.70 13.83 -5.72
CA LEU A 127 16.89 12.56 -5.02
C LEU A 127 15.93 11.51 -5.56
N GLY A 128 16.46 10.34 -5.84
CA GLY A 128 15.64 9.19 -6.20
C GLY A 128 15.13 9.21 -7.63
N THR A 129 14.28 8.27 -7.94
CA THR A 129 13.70 8.08 -9.27
C THR A 129 12.18 8.05 -9.19
N GLU A 130 11.51 8.78 -10.08
CA GLU A 130 10.05 8.79 -10.22
C GLU A 130 9.62 7.86 -11.35
N PHE A 131 8.70 6.96 -11.03
CA PHE A 131 8.01 6.09 -11.98
C PHE A 131 6.59 6.62 -12.19
N THR A 132 6.33 7.17 -13.35
CA THR A 132 5.00 7.65 -13.74
C THR A 132 4.04 6.48 -13.97
N ARG A 133 2.74 6.76 -14.01
CA ARG A 133 1.71 5.76 -14.37
C ARG A 133 2.08 5.00 -15.66
N ALA A 134 2.52 5.71 -16.70
CA ALA A 134 2.87 5.10 -17.98
C ALA A 134 4.01 4.08 -17.85
N VAL A 135 5.04 4.39 -17.07
CA VAL A 135 6.17 3.49 -16.81
C VAL A 135 5.71 2.26 -16.03
N ILE A 136 4.86 2.46 -14.99
CA ILE A 136 4.31 1.36 -14.19
C ILE A 136 3.43 0.46 -15.06
N ASP A 137 2.54 1.03 -15.88
CA ASP A 137 1.69 0.25 -16.79
C ASP A 137 2.54 -0.54 -17.79
N ARG A 138 3.58 0.07 -18.34
CA ARG A 138 4.53 -0.61 -19.25
C ARG A 138 5.25 -1.76 -18.54
N ALA A 139 5.59 -1.60 -17.26
CA ALA A 139 6.15 -2.67 -16.44
C ALA A 139 5.13 -3.80 -16.22
N LEU A 140 3.88 -3.47 -15.94
CA LEU A 140 2.81 -4.44 -15.71
C LEU A 140 2.42 -5.27 -16.95
N GLU A 141 2.71 -4.78 -18.16
CA GLU A 141 2.53 -5.52 -19.41
C GLU A 141 3.55 -6.66 -19.58
N GLN A 142 4.67 -6.62 -18.84
CA GLN A 142 5.72 -7.62 -18.96
C GLN A 142 5.30 -8.96 -18.37
N THR A 143 5.66 -10.05 -19.04
CA THR A 143 5.28 -11.40 -18.64
C THR A 143 6.14 -11.95 -17.52
N THR A 144 7.42 -11.57 -17.47
CA THR A 144 8.34 -12.05 -16.44
C THR A 144 8.63 -11.00 -15.38
N GLU A 145 8.89 -11.45 -14.16
CA GLU A 145 9.28 -10.57 -13.06
C GLU A 145 10.57 -9.80 -13.37
N ARG A 146 11.52 -10.46 -14.04
CA ARG A 146 12.80 -9.84 -14.44
C ARG A 146 12.60 -8.65 -15.38
N GLU A 147 11.76 -8.80 -16.42
CA GLU A 147 11.46 -7.74 -17.37
C GLU A 147 10.70 -6.60 -16.69
N ARG A 148 9.77 -6.93 -15.81
CA ARG A 148 8.99 -5.96 -15.03
C ARG A 148 9.90 -5.09 -14.17
N PHE A 149 10.80 -5.70 -13.41
CA PHE A 149 11.73 -4.98 -12.55
C PHE A 149 12.91 -4.34 -13.30
N ALA A 150 13.13 -4.66 -14.57
CA ALA A 150 14.03 -3.88 -15.41
C ALA A 150 13.47 -2.49 -15.74
N LEU A 151 12.14 -2.35 -15.79
CA LEU A 151 11.45 -1.08 -16.07
C LEU A 151 11.08 -0.30 -14.81
N CYS A 152 10.66 -0.99 -13.76
CA CYS A 152 10.28 -0.38 -12.48
C CYS A 152 10.83 -1.23 -11.31
N PRO A 153 12.11 -1.02 -10.91
CA PRO A 153 12.76 -1.84 -9.90
C PRO A 153 12.35 -1.55 -8.45
N SER A 154 11.44 -0.61 -8.23
CA SER A 154 10.95 -0.27 -6.90
C SER A 154 10.25 -1.46 -6.25
N ARG A 155 10.60 -1.77 -5.00
CA ARG A 155 10.05 -2.87 -4.21
C ARG A 155 9.78 -2.43 -2.79
N ASP A 156 8.69 -2.88 -2.23
CA ASP A 156 8.42 -2.78 -0.78
C ASP A 156 8.93 -4.06 -0.09
N ILE A 157 10.16 -4.01 0.42
CA ILE A 157 10.81 -5.18 1.03
C ILE A 157 10.20 -5.48 2.40
N SER A 158 9.79 -4.45 3.14
CA SER A 158 9.17 -4.63 4.47
C SER A 158 7.71 -5.05 4.40
N GLY A 159 7.03 -4.71 3.30
CA GLY A 159 5.60 -4.90 3.13
C GLY A 159 4.72 -3.91 3.93
N HIS A 160 5.34 -3.01 4.72
CA HIS A 160 4.58 -2.07 5.57
C HIS A 160 3.79 -1.06 4.72
N GLY A 161 4.43 -0.38 3.77
CA GLY A 161 3.79 0.60 2.89
C GLY A 161 2.68 -0.03 2.03
N THR A 162 2.90 -1.25 1.53
CA THR A 162 1.89 -2.03 0.81
C THR A 162 0.67 -2.29 1.69
N HIS A 163 0.88 -2.70 2.95
CA HIS A 163 -0.19 -2.96 3.91
C HIS A 163 -0.96 -1.68 4.27
N VAL A 164 -0.25 -0.60 4.59
CA VAL A 164 -0.86 0.71 4.90
C VAL A 164 -1.69 1.22 3.72
N THR A 165 -1.13 1.15 2.50
CA THR A 165 -1.84 1.55 1.28
C THR A 165 -3.09 0.69 1.04
N GLY A 166 -3.00 -0.62 1.31
CA GLY A 166 -4.12 -1.56 1.21
C GLY A 166 -5.27 -1.19 2.14
N ILE A 167 -4.97 -0.84 3.40
CA ILE A 167 -5.96 -0.38 4.39
C ILE A 167 -6.58 0.95 3.97
N ALA A 168 -5.77 1.89 3.51
CA ALA A 168 -6.24 3.21 3.11
C ALA A 168 -7.08 3.16 1.83
N ALA A 169 -6.61 2.47 0.79
CA ALA A 169 -7.15 2.62 -0.56
C ALA A 169 -7.12 1.36 -1.43
N GLY A 170 -6.84 0.17 -0.90
CA GLY A 170 -6.92 -1.09 -1.65
C GLY A 170 -8.33 -1.34 -2.15
N ASN A 171 -8.50 -1.73 -3.44
CA ASN A 171 -9.84 -1.95 -3.99
C ASN A 171 -10.42 -3.35 -3.72
N GLY A 172 -9.64 -4.23 -3.09
CA GLY A 172 -10.07 -5.56 -2.69
C GLY A 172 -10.16 -6.57 -3.83
N ARG A 173 -9.57 -6.33 -4.99
CA ARG A 173 -9.66 -7.25 -6.14
C ARG A 173 -9.08 -8.63 -5.84
N ALA A 174 -7.98 -8.69 -5.09
CA ALA A 174 -7.39 -9.96 -4.67
C ALA A 174 -8.34 -10.81 -3.82
N SER A 175 -9.31 -10.18 -3.16
CA SER A 175 -10.28 -10.82 -2.27
C SER A 175 -11.72 -10.76 -2.79
N GLN A 176 -11.91 -10.51 -4.10
CA GLN A 176 -13.23 -10.36 -4.72
C GLN A 176 -14.10 -9.30 -4.02
N GLY A 177 -13.48 -8.22 -3.57
CA GLY A 177 -14.14 -7.11 -2.89
C GLY A 177 -14.38 -7.30 -1.39
N ARG A 178 -13.98 -8.46 -0.82
CA ARG A 178 -14.20 -8.77 0.60
C ARG A 178 -13.38 -7.87 1.54
N TYR A 179 -12.11 -7.60 1.18
CA TYR A 179 -11.21 -6.77 1.96
C TYR A 179 -10.84 -5.51 1.17
N ARG A 180 -11.68 -4.49 1.28
CA ARG A 180 -11.44 -3.17 0.66
C ARG A 180 -10.91 -2.19 1.69
N GLY A 181 -10.01 -1.32 1.26
CA GLY A 181 -9.61 -0.12 1.99
C GLY A 181 -10.76 0.89 2.08
N VAL A 182 -10.48 2.01 2.75
CA VAL A 182 -11.49 3.06 2.97
C VAL A 182 -11.80 3.80 1.67
N ALA A 183 -10.76 4.31 0.98
CA ALA A 183 -10.85 5.08 -0.25
C ALA A 183 -10.52 4.22 -1.50
N TYR A 184 -11.26 3.13 -1.68
CA TYR A 184 -10.93 2.05 -2.62
C TYR A 184 -10.98 2.43 -4.11
N GLU A 185 -11.51 3.61 -4.47
CA GLU A 185 -11.52 4.15 -5.84
C GLU A 185 -10.57 5.33 -6.03
N SER A 186 -9.82 5.70 -4.98
CA SER A 186 -8.84 6.79 -5.08
C SER A 186 -7.67 6.41 -6.00
N PRO A 187 -7.20 7.31 -6.87
CA PRO A 187 -5.86 7.22 -7.42
C PRO A 187 -4.82 7.38 -6.31
N LEU A 188 -3.63 6.79 -6.53
CA LEU A 188 -2.57 6.70 -5.53
C LEU A 188 -1.35 7.53 -5.93
N LEU A 189 -0.71 8.16 -4.96
CA LEU A 189 0.62 8.75 -5.08
C LEU A 189 1.50 8.12 -3.99
N ILE A 190 2.62 7.53 -4.39
CA ILE A 190 3.47 6.77 -3.47
C ILE A 190 4.85 7.41 -3.39
N VAL A 191 5.34 7.59 -2.17
CA VAL A 191 6.72 7.99 -1.91
C VAL A 191 7.37 6.95 -1.02
N LYS A 192 8.43 6.32 -1.51
CA LYS A 192 9.26 5.41 -0.75
C LYS A 192 10.46 6.17 -0.18
N LEU A 193 10.52 6.27 1.15
CA LEU A 193 11.54 7.04 1.87
C LEU A 193 12.90 6.34 2.00
N GLY A 194 12.94 5.02 2.01
CA GLY A 194 14.15 4.28 2.25
C GLY A 194 13.90 2.78 2.39
N THR A 195 14.96 2.05 2.69
CA THR A 195 14.88 0.69 3.21
C THR A 195 14.91 0.77 4.73
N PRO A 196 13.94 0.18 5.43
CA PRO A 196 13.95 0.11 6.89
C PRO A 196 15.11 -0.73 7.40
#